data_2d68c38d8a9ce65c76ad9e74f131e277
#
_entry.id   2d68c38d8a9ce65c76ad9e74f131e277
#
_cell.length_a   1.000
_cell.length_b   1.000
_cell.length_c   1.000
_cell.angle_alpha   90.00
_cell.angle_beta   90.00
_cell.angle_gamma   90.00
#
_symmetry.space_group_name_H-M   'P 1'
#
loop_
_entity.id
_entity.type
_entity.pdbx_description
1 polymer ?
#
loop_
_entity_poly.entity_id
_entity_poly.type
_entity_poly.pdbx_seq_one_letter_code
_entity_poly.pdbx_strand_id
1 'polypeptide(L)'
;MQDNTVSTHVKDFIWQHFPLARTRKIVDTDHLLEKGILDSLGILEIVMFIEHEFHIILNDDDLVSENFQSICSVTAFVQRRCHDSSEH
;
A
#
# COMPACT_ATOMS: atom_id res chain seq x y z
N MET A 1 2.65 -14.97 -9.82
CA MET A 1 2.16 -14.34 -10.86
C MET A 1 1.17 -13.33 -10.47
N GLN A 2 0.19 -13.69 -9.78
CA GLN A 2 -0.80 -12.72 -9.37
C GLN A 2 -0.24 -11.69 -8.45
N ASP A 3 0.84 -12.03 -7.79
CA ASP A 3 1.45 -11.12 -6.83
C ASP A 3 1.90 -9.83 -7.49
N ASN A 4 2.33 -9.92 -8.73
CA ASN A 4 2.79 -8.73 -9.44
C ASN A 4 1.68 -7.73 -9.68
N THR A 5 0.45 -8.21 -9.82
CA THR A 5 -0.67 -7.33 -10.08
C THR A 5 -0.90 -6.39 -8.90
N VAL A 6 -0.92 -6.92 -7.69
CA VAL A 6 -1.12 -6.09 -6.50
C VAL A 6 0.03 -5.11 -6.35
N SER A 7 1.26 -5.59 -6.47
CA SER A 7 2.43 -4.75 -6.31
C SER A 7 2.43 -3.62 -7.32
N THR A 8 2.09 -3.92 -8.57
CA THR A 8 2.07 -2.91 -9.61
C THR A 8 1.03 -1.85 -9.33
N HIS A 9 -0.16 -2.25 -8.92
CA HIS A 9 -1.22 -1.29 -8.62
C HIS A 9 -0.86 -0.38 -7.46
N VAL A 10 -0.30 -0.95 -6.40
CA VAL A 10 0.11 -0.17 -5.24
C VAL A 10 1.23 0.80 -5.63
N LYS A 11 2.22 0.32 -6.33
CA LYS A 11 3.35 1.15 -6.73
C LYS A 11 2.90 2.29 -7.63
N ASP A 12 2.05 1.99 -8.60
CA ASP A 12 1.56 3.02 -9.51
C ASP A 12 0.79 4.09 -8.76
N PHE A 13 -0.05 3.69 -7.82
CA PHE A 13 -0.79 4.66 -7.04
C PHE A 13 0.14 5.58 -6.27
N ILE A 14 1.13 4.99 -5.60
CA ILE A 14 2.06 5.77 -4.79
C ILE A 14 2.86 6.71 -5.67
N TRP A 15 3.34 6.23 -6.80
CA TRP A 15 4.13 7.06 -7.70
C TRP A 15 3.31 8.20 -8.30
N GLN A 16 2.02 7.98 -8.52
CA GLN A 16 1.17 9.01 -9.10
C GLN A 16 0.72 10.05 -8.09
N HIS A 17 0.47 9.62 -6.85
CA HIS A 17 -0.13 10.51 -5.86
C HIS A 17 0.87 11.13 -4.90
N PHE A 18 2.09 10.64 -4.87
CA PHE A 18 3.11 11.15 -3.96
C PHE A 18 4.33 11.57 -4.77
N PRO A 19 4.42 12.87 -5.08
CA PRO A 19 5.51 13.34 -5.95
C PRO A 19 6.90 12.98 -5.45
N LEU A 20 7.09 12.92 -4.14
CA LEU A 20 8.39 12.55 -3.60
C LEU A 20 8.78 11.13 -3.97
N ALA A 21 7.79 10.26 -4.17
CA ALA A 21 8.10 8.90 -4.58
C ALA A 21 8.80 8.88 -5.94
N ARG A 22 8.30 9.69 -6.86
CA ARG A 22 8.93 9.79 -8.18
C ARG A 22 10.27 10.49 -8.10
N THR A 23 10.32 11.57 -7.36
CA THR A 23 11.55 12.36 -7.25
C THR A 23 12.68 11.53 -6.67
N ARG A 24 12.38 10.74 -5.67
CA ARG A 24 13.40 9.93 -5.02
C ARG A 24 13.56 8.55 -5.62
N LYS A 25 12.75 8.22 -6.63
CA LYS A 25 12.83 6.94 -7.34
C LYS A 25 12.83 5.79 -6.36
N ILE A 26 11.82 5.78 -5.50
CA ILE A 26 11.73 4.76 -4.46
C ILE A 26 11.59 3.38 -5.07
N VAL A 27 12.07 2.40 -4.32
CA VAL A 27 11.91 1.00 -4.69
C VAL A 27 11.02 0.32 -3.67
N ASP A 28 10.67 -0.94 -3.94
CA ASP A 28 9.64 -1.64 -3.16
C ASP A 28 10.00 -1.78 -1.69
N THR A 29 11.29 -1.81 -1.36
CA THR A 29 11.71 -2.01 0.03
C THR A 29 12.02 -0.73 0.78
N ASP A 30 11.89 0.42 0.14
CA ASP A 30 12.17 1.69 0.80
C ASP A 30 11.15 1.96 1.89
N HIS A 31 11.64 2.52 3.00
CA HIS A 31 10.78 2.86 4.14
C HIS A 31 10.10 4.19 3.87
N LEU A 32 8.85 4.13 3.48
CA LEU A 32 8.12 5.31 3.01
C LEU A 32 7.92 6.33 4.11
N LEU A 33 7.63 5.86 5.32
CA LEU A 33 7.40 6.77 6.44
C LEU A 33 8.69 7.44 6.88
N GLU A 34 9.77 6.68 6.95
CA GLU A 34 11.05 7.22 7.38
C GLU A 34 11.62 8.21 6.38
N LYS A 35 11.36 7.98 5.11
CA LYS A 35 11.87 8.86 4.07
C LYS A 35 10.98 10.08 3.85
N GLY A 36 9.89 10.19 4.61
CA GLY A 36 9.01 11.33 4.47
C GLY A 36 8.13 11.31 3.25
N ILE A 37 8.03 10.16 2.58
CA ILE A 37 7.17 10.04 1.42
C ILE A 37 5.72 9.92 1.84
N LEU A 38 5.48 9.21 2.94
CA LEU A 38 4.14 9.04 3.50
C LEU A 38 4.06 9.72 4.85
N ASP A 39 2.88 10.26 5.14
CA ASP A 39 2.54 10.72 6.49
C ASP A 39 1.17 10.13 6.80
N SER A 40 0.56 10.59 7.90
CA SER A 40 -0.73 10.04 8.32
C SER A 40 -1.80 10.21 7.26
N LEU A 41 -1.82 11.37 6.60
CA LEU A 41 -2.78 11.59 5.53
C LEU A 41 -2.51 10.67 4.34
N GLY A 42 -1.24 10.48 4.04
CA GLY A 42 -0.87 9.59 2.95
C GLY A 42 -1.32 8.16 3.20
N ILE A 43 -1.19 7.71 4.45
CA ILE A 43 -1.65 6.38 4.81
C ILE A 43 -3.15 6.26 4.58
N LEU A 44 -3.91 7.27 4.98
CA LEU A 44 -5.35 7.24 4.77
C LEU A 44 -5.70 7.20 3.29
N GLU A 45 -4.96 7.92 2.47
CA GLU A 45 -5.19 7.89 1.03
C GLU A 45 -4.93 6.50 0.47
N ILE A 46 -3.88 5.84 0.94
CA ILE A 46 -3.58 4.50 0.50
C ILE A 46 -4.68 3.54 0.95
N VAL A 47 -5.17 3.70 2.18
CA VAL A 47 -6.25 2.87 2.68
C VAL A 47 -7.47 2.98 1.79
N MET A 48 -7.85 4.20 1.45
CA MET A 48 -9.01 4.41 0.59
C MET A 48 -8.79 3.78 -0.79
N PHE A 49 -7.58 3.92 -1.32
CA PHE A 49 -7.26 3.31 -2.60
C PHE A 49 -7.40 1.80 -2.53
N ILE A 50 -6.84 1.19 -1.48
CA ILE A 50 -6.86 -0.26 -1.35
C ILE A 50 -8.29 -0.76 -1.23
N GLU A 51 -9.09 -0.10 -0.41
CA GLU A 51 -10.47 -0.54 -0.23
C GLU A 51 -11.25 -0.46 -1.53
N HIS A 52 -11.03 0.61 -2.27
CA HIS A 52 -11.76 0.81 -3.53
C HIS A 52 -11.24 -0.12 -4.62
N GLU A 53 -9.93 -0.22 -4.73
CA GLU A 53 -9.33 -0.96 -5.85
C GLU A 53 -9.53 -2.46 -5.68
N PHE A 54 -9.39 -2.96 -4.47
CA PHE A 54 -9.40 -4.40 -4.21
C PHE A 54 -10.68 -4.87 -3.54
N HIS A 55 -11.62 -3.97 -3.31
CA HIS A 55 -12.93 -4.31 -2.75
C HIS A 55 -12.84 -5.01 -1.40
N ILE A 56 -12.00 -4.50 -0.53
CA ILE A 56 -11.88 -5.00 0.83
C ILE A 56 -12.14 -3.87 1.80
N ILE A 57 -12.43 -4.25 3.05
CA ILE A 57 -12.69 -3.28 4.11
C ILE A 57 -11.62 -3.44 5.18
N LEU A 58 -10.98 -2.34 5.53
CA LEU A 58 -9.93 -2.34 6.52
C LEU A 58 -10.47 -1.88 7.87
N ASN A 59 -9.98 -2.51 8.94
CA ASN A 59 -10.33 -2.16 10.30
C ASN A 59 -9.27 -1.28 10.91
N ASP A 60 -9.59 -0.66 12.05
CA ASP A 60 -8.61 0.13 12.77
C ASP A 60 -7.36 -0.67 13.09
N ASP A 61 -7.52 -1.95 13.39
CA ASP A 61 -6.39 -2.80 13.72
C ASP A 61 -5.44 -2.96 12.55
N ASP A 62 -5.93 -2.77 11.35
CA ASP A 62 -5.11 -2.90 10.14
C ASP A 62 -4.28 -1.65 9.89
N LEU A 63 -4.62 -0.54 10.54
CA LEU A 63 -4.00 0.76 10.24
C LEU A 63 -2.78 0.97 11.12
N VAL A 64 -1.85 0.03 11.06
CA VAL A 64 -0.59 0.14 11.81
C VAL A 64 0.53 0.43 10.84
N SER A 65 1.53 1.16 11.31
CA SER A 65 2.61 1.61 10.44
C SER A 65 3.35 0.44 9.79
N GLU A 66 3.38 -0.70 10.44
CA GLU A 66 4.07 -1.86 9.90
C GLU A 66 3.49 -2.30 8.56
N ASN A 67 2.19 -2.13 8.39
CA ASN A 67 1.55 -2.53 7.14
C ASN A 67 1.82 -1.54 6.02
N PHE A 68 2.30 -0.35 6.34
CA PHE A 68 2.48 0.71 5.37
C PHE A 68 3.91 1.22 5.31
N GLN A 69 4.86 0.44 5.81
CA GLN A 69 6.26 0.84 5.81
C GLN A 69 6.83 0.98 4.41
N SER A 70 6.45 0.10 3.52
CA SER A 70 7.02 0.06 2.18
C SER A 70 5.99 -0.48 1.22
N ILE A 71 6.30 -0.40 -0.06
CA ILE A 71 5.43 -0.99 -1.07
C ILE A 71 5.31 -2.49 -0.84
N CYS A 72 6.41 -3.14 -0.47
CA CYS A 72 6.36 -4.57 -0.15
C CYS A 72 5.42 -4.86 0.99
N SER A 73 5.46 -4.04 2.04
CA SER A 73 4.59 -4.24 3.20
C SER A 73 3.13 -4.09 2.83
N VAL A 74 2.82 -3.03 2.08
CA VAL A 74 1.44 -2.81 1.64
C VAL A 74 0.98 -3.95 0.76
N THR A 75 1.82 -4.38 -0.17
CA THR A 75 1.48 -5.46 -1.06
C THR A 75 1.18 -6.74 -0.30
N ALA A 76 2.04 -7.09 0.63
CA ALA A 76 1.84 -8.31 1.43
C ALA A 76 0.56 -8.23 2.23
N PHE A 77 0.30 -7.06 2.82
CA PHE A 77 -0.91 -6.87 3.60
C PHE A 77 -2.16 -7.03 2.73
N VAL A 78 -2.16 -6.39 1.56
CA VAL A 78 -3.30 -6.48 0.66
C VAL A 78 -3.52 -7.92 0.21
N GLN A 79 -2.45 -8.61 -0.10
CA GLN A 79 -2.56 -10.00 -0.56
C GLN A 79 -3.18 -10.88 0.52
N ARG A 80 -2.78 -10.68 1.77
CA ARG A 80 -3.37 -11.46 2.85
C ARG A 80 -4.87 -11.19 3.00
N ARG A 81 -5.26 -9.91 2.91
CA ARG A 81 -6.66 -9.57 3.06
C ARG A 81 -7.48 -10.05 1.87
N CYS A 82 -6.95 -9.94 0.68
CA CYS A 82 -7.65 -10.43 -0.50
C CYS A 82 -7.80 -11.93 -0.46
N HIS A 83 -6.76 -12.62 -0.01
CA HIS A 83 -6.82 -14.07 0.10
C HIS A 83 -7.90 -14.49 1.11
N ASP A 84 -7.94 -13.81 2.25
CA ASP A 84 -8.95 -14.09 3.25
C ASP A 84 -10.35 -13.87 2.68
N SER A 85 -10.53 -12.80 1.92
CA SER A 85 -11.83 -12.49 1.34
C SER A 85 -12.26 -13.56 0.34
N SER A 86 -11.32 -14.11 -0.38
CA SER A 86 -11.66 -15.07 -1.42
C SER A 86 -12.00 -16.44 -0.85
N GLU A 87 -11.84 -16.60 0.45
CA GLU A 87 -12.20 -17.86 1.10
C GLU A 87 -13.68 -18.14 0.99
N HIS A 88 -14.46 -17.16 0.74
CA HIS A 88 -15.87 -17.38 0.64
C HIS A 88 -16.27 -17.75 -0.75
#